data_331a53fb4416e67d9126fbe4b0b37835
#
_entry.id   331a53fb4416e67d9126fbe4b0b37835
#
_cell.length_a   1.000
_cell.length_b   1.000
_cell.length_c   1.000
_cell.angle_alpha   90.00
_cell.angle_beta   90.00
_cell.angle_gamma   90.00
#
_symmetry.space_group_name_H-M   'P 1'
#
loop_
_entity.id
_entity.type
_entity.pdbx_description
1 polymer ?
#
loop_
_entity_poly.entity_id
_entity_poly.type
_entity_poly.pdbx_seq_one_letter_code
_entity_poly.pdbx_strand_id
1 'polypeptide(L)'
;MTTEKPRISARIGAIAESATLAVDAKAKALKAAGRPVIGFGAGEPDFPTPDYIVKAAIDACSDPRWHRYTPAGGLPELKAAVAAKTLRDSGYTVDPSQVLITNGGKQALYNAFATLLDPGDEVLLPAPYWTTYPEAVRLAGGVPVEIMTDESTGFRTSVAQLDATLTPNTKVLVFVSPSNPTGAVYSPAEVEAIGQWAVEKGLWVVTDEIYEHLVYGDAEFTSMPVLVPELADKCVVVNGVAKTFAMTGWRVGWMIGPKDVIKAATNLQSHATSNVSNVAQIAALAAVSGDLSAVEEMKVAFNRRRLLITSMLNEIDGIECPEPEGAFYVYPSVKGLLGKAFNGKVANTSAELADLILDEVEVAVVPGEAFGTPGYIRLSYALGDEDLIEGITRLQKLFK
;
A
#
# COMPACT_ATOMS: atom_id res chain seq x y z
N MET A 1 -13.96 -6.04 -45.41
CA MET A 1 -14.08 -6.50 -44.00
C MET A 1 -13.99 -5.25 -43.14
N THR A 2 -15.10 -4.78 -42.60
CA THR A 2 -15.12 -3.67 -41.63
C THR A 2 -14.58 -4.23 -40.31
N THR A 3 -13.31 -3.95 -39.99
CA THR A 3 -12.77 -4.23 -38.66
C THR A 3 -13.49 -3.31 -37.65
N GLU A 4 -14.44 -3.90 -36.94
CA GLU A 4 -15.15 -3.20 -35.87
C GLU A 4 -14.09 -2.72 -34.85
N LYS A 5 -14.04 -1.42 -34.60
CA LYS A 5 -13.09 -0.87 -33.64
C LYS A 5 -13.45 -1.33 -32.23
N PRO A 6 -12.48 -1.68 -31.38
CA PRO A 6 -12.75 -2.08 -30.00
C PRO A 6 -13.57 -1.00 -29.28
N ARG A 7 -14.58 -1.40 -28.50
CA ARG A 7 -15.44 -0.48 -27.74
C ARG A 7 -14.68 0.20 -26.59
N ILE A 8 -13.67 -0.48 -26.04
CA ILE A 8 -12.84 -0.02 -24.93
C ILE A 8 -11.44 0.26 -25.49
N SER A 9 -10.80 1.35 -25.06
CA SER A 9 -9.43 1.62 -25.47
C SER A 9 -8.48 0.50 -25.02
N ALA A 10 -7.46 0.19 -25.84
CA ALA A 10 -6.50 -0.88 -25.53
C ALA A 10 -5.84 -0.66 -24.15
N ARG A 11 -5.50 0.60 -23.82
CA ARG A 11 -4.90 0.96 -22.52
C ARG A 11 -5.78 0.58 -21.33
N ILE A 12 -7.09 0.87 -21.39
CA ILE A 12 -8.00 0.57 -20.29
C ILE A 12 -8.35 -0.93 -20.27
N GLY A 13 -8.48 -1.56 -21.46
CA GLY A 13 -8.73 -2.99 -21.56
C GLY A 13 -7.59 -3.89 -21.08
N ALA A 14 -6.38 -3.35 -20.93
CA ALA A 14 -5.21 -4.06 -20.40
C ALA A 14 -5.09 -3.99 -18.87
N ILE A 15 -5.94 -3.22 -18.18
CA ILE A 15 -5.89 -3.08 -16.71
C ILE A 15 -6.58 -4.30 -16.07
N ALA A 16 -5.87 -4.97 -15.18
CA ALA A 16 -6.40 -6.08 -14.41
C ALA A 16 -7.38 -5.62 -13.31
N GLU A 17 -8.35 -6.46 -13.00
CA GLU A 17 -9.18 -6.26 -11.81
C GLU A 17 -8.34 -6.38 -10.54
N SER A 18 -8.64 -5.55 -9.54
CA SER A 18 -7.95 -5.61 -8.25
C SER A 18 -8.30 -6.90 -7.50
N ALA A 19 -7.39 -7.85 -7.47
CA ALA A 19 -7.59 -9.14 -6.80
C ALA A 19 -7.92 -8.98 -5.30
N THR A 20 -7.34 -7.99 -4.62
CA THR A 20 -7.63 -7.71 -3.20
C THR A 20 -9.07 -7.24 -3.00
N LEU A 21 -9.58 -6.38 -3.90
CA LEU A 21 -10.98 -5.93 -3.85
C LEU A 21 -11.96 -7.05 -4.24
N ALA A 22 -11.60 -7.89 -5.19
CA ALA A 22 -12.42 -9.04 -5.60
C ALA A 22 -12.59 -10.04 -4.46
N VAL A 23 -11.52 -10.38 -3.73
CA VAL A 23 -11.58 -11.26 -2.55
C VAL A 23 -12.45 -10.65 -1.45
N ASP A 24 -12.27 -9.35 -1.14
CA ASP A 24 -13.07 -8.67 -0.12
C ASP A 24 -14.56 -8.61 -0.51
N ALA A 25 -14.87 -8.29 -1.76
CA ALA A 25 -16.24 -8.29 -2.28
C ALA A 25 -16.89 -9.69 -2.22
N LYS A 26 -16.15 -10.75 -2.58
CA LYS A 26 -16.61 -12.14 -2.48
C LYS A 26 -16.91 -12.52 -1.03
N ALA A 27 -16.02 -12.18 -0.10
CA ALA A 27 -16.22 -12.42 1.34
C ALA A 27 -17.45 -11.68 1.89
N LYS A 28 -17.62 -10.40 1.54
CA LYS A 28 -18.79 -9.59 1.93
C LYS A 28 -20.09 -10.14 1.37
N ALA A 29 -20.11 -10.57 0.11
CA ALA A 29 -21.28 -11.16 -0.53
C ALA A 29 -21.69 -12.49 0.15
N LEU A 30 -20.73 -13.33 0.51
CA LEU A 30 -20.98 -14.56 1.24
C LEU A 30 -21.50 -14.30 2.66
N LYS A 31 -20.94 -13.30 3.37
CA LYS A 31 -21.47 -12.84 4.67
C LYS A 31 -22.92 -12.36 4.55
N ALA A 32 -23.24 -11.56 3.55
CA ALA A 32 -24.58 -11.08 3.30
C ALA A 32 -25.57 -12.23 2.97
N ALA A 33 -25.08 -13.34 2.40
CA ALA A 33 -25.84 -14.58 2.19
C ALA A 33 -25.96 -15.46 3.44
N GLY A 34 -25.49 -15.00 4.60
CA GLY A 34 -25.60 -15.71 5.88
C GLY A 34 -24.49 -16.73 6.16
N ARG A 35 -23.42 -16.76 5.35
CA ARG A 35 -22.25 -17.61 5.62
C ARG A 35 -21.32 -16.93 6.63
N PRO A 36 -20.75 -17.68 7.61
CA PRO A 36 -19.87 -17.13 8.65
C PRO A 36 -18.43 -16.95 8.16
N VAL A 37 -18.26 -16.21 7.03
CA VAL A 37 -16.94 -15.98 6.42
C VAL A 37 -16.11 -15.03 7.27
N ILE A 38 -14.87 -15.38 7.57
CA ILE A 38 -13.88 -14.51 8.19
C ILE A 38 -12.94 -14.00 7.09
N GLY A 39 -12.83 -12.66 6.93
CA GLY A 39 -12.05 -12.03 5.88
C GLY A 39 -10.71 -11.50 6.38
N PHE A 40 -9.62 -12.06 5.86
CA PHE A 40 -8.26 -11.54 6.04
C PHE A 40 -7.77 -10.72 4.83
N GLY A 41 -8.66 -10.44 3.87
CA GLY A 41 -8.31 -9.71 2.65
C GLY A 41 -8.27 -8.20 2.80
N ALA A 42 -8.94 -7.63 3.83
CA ALA A 42 -9.07 -6.20 3.99
C ALA A 42 -7.70 -5.50 4.21
N GLY A 43 -7.49 -4.42 3.49
CA GLY A 43 -6.29 -3.59 3.63
C GLY A 43 -6.58 -2.31 4.40
N GLU A 44 -7.32 -2.38 5.51
CA GLU A 44 -7.73 -1.22 6.30
C GLU A 44 -7.73 -1.53 7.80
N PRO A 45 -7.39 -0.53 8.67
CA PRO A 45 -7.53 -0.69 10.10
C PRO A 45 -8.98 -0.99 10.50
N ASP A 46 -9.17 -1.87 11.48
CA ASP A 46 -10.47 -2.22 12.07
C ASP A 46 -10.90 -1.26 13.19
N PHE A 47 -10.19 -0.15 13.33
CA PHE A 47 -10.48 0.92 14.29
C PHE A 47 -11.32 2.03 13.63
N PRO A 48 -12.18 2.69 14.39
CA PRO A 48 -12.83 3.90 13.91
C PRO A 48 -11.80 5.04 13.76
N THR A 49 -12.12 5.98 12.87
CA THR A 49 -11.41 7.26 12.82
C THR A 49 -11.55 7.98 14.19
N PRO A 50 -10.45 8.51 14.78
CA PRO A 50 -10.50 9.20 16.06
C PRO A 50 -11.53 10.32 16.14
N ASP A 51 -12.23 10.44 17.27
CA ASP A 51 -13.38 11.33 17.47
C ASP A 51 -13.08 12.80 17.18
N TYR A 52 -11.88 13.28 17.51
CA TYR A 52 -11.49 14.68 17.24
C TYR A 52 -11.43 14.98 15.74
N ILE A 53 -11.07 14.00 14.92
CA ILE A 53 -11.04 14.10 13.46
C ILE A 53 -12.48 14.12 12.92
N VAL A 54 -13.32 13.20 13.41
CA VAL A 54 -14.75 13.14 13.04
C VAL A 54 -15.45 14.45 13.39
N LYS A 55 -15.16 15.00 14.58
CA LYS A 55 -15.70 16.29 15.02
C LYS A 55 -15.30 17.43 14.07
N ALA A 56 -14.04 17.51 13.66
CA ALA A 56 -13.58 18.53 12.71
C ALA A 56 -14.33 18.46 11.37
N ALA A 57 -14.63 17.24 10.90
CA ALA A 57 -15.45 17.06 9.69
C ALA A 57 -16.89 17.51 9.87
N ILE A 58 -17.52 17.21 11.02
CA ILE A 58 -18.90 17.65 11.35
C ILE A 58 -18.95 19.17 11.37
N ASP A 59 -18.00 19.83 12.03
CA ASP A 59 -17.90 21.28 12.09
C ASP A 59 -17.73 21.87 10.66
N ALA A 60 -16.90 21.25 9.83
CA ALA A 60 -16.71 21.65 8.44
C ALA A 60 -17.99 21.49 7.58
N CYS A 61 -18.77 20.44 7.79
CA CYS A 61 -20.05 20.26 7.10
C CYS A 61 -21.03 21.41 7.38
N SER A 62 -20.93 22.05 8.53
CA SER A 62 -21.79 23.16 8.93
C SER A 62 -21.30 24.53 8.45
N ASP A 63 -20.10 24.63 7.88
CA ASP A 63 -19.50 25.88 7.43
C ASP A 63 -19.61 26.01 5.90
N PRO A 64 -20.41 26.98 5.39
CA PRO A 64 -20.63 27.18 3.95
C PRO A 64 -19.35 27.48 3.14
N ARG A 65 -18.26 27.86 3.77
CA ARG A 65 -16.96 28.08 3.10
C ARG A 65 -16.47 26.80 2.44
N TRP A 66 -16.74 25.64 3.04
CA TRP A 66 -16.28 24.32 2.56
C TRP A 66 -17.22 23.67 1.54
N HIS A 67 -18.33 24.31 1.18
CA HIS A 67 -19.27 23.84 0.16
C HIS A 67 -18.88 24.29 -1.27
N ARG A 68 -17.76 24.98 -1.45
CA ARG A 68 -17.32 25.56 -2.73
C ARG A 68 -15.97 25.00 -3.14
N TYR A 69 -15.63 25.19 -4.41
CA TYR A 69 -14.30 24.83 -4.91
C TYR A 69 -13.19 25.53 -4.14
N THR A 70 -12.12 24.76 -3.89
CA THR A 70 -10.86 25.25 -3.33
C THR A 70 -9.71 24.96 -4.31
N PRO A 71 -8.47 25.38 -4.05
CA PRO A 71 -7.36 25.10 -4.97
C PRO A 71 -7.22 23.61 -5.28
N ALA A 72 -7.06 23.27 -6.55
CA ALA A 72 -6.95 21.89 -7.03
C ALA A 72 -5.80 21.11 -6.34
N GLY A 73 -4.73 21.81 -5.95
CA GLY A 73 -3.58 21.20 -5.25
C GLY A 73 -3.77 20.99 -3.75
N GLY A 74 -4.94 21.38 -3.20
CA GLY A 74 -5.29 21.26 -1.78
C GLY A 74 -5.28 22.59 -1.03
N LEU A 75 -5.90 22.56 0.15
CA LEU A 75 -5.96 23.71 1.06
C LEU A 75 -4.54 24.13 1.49
N PRO A 76 -4.20 25.44 1.46
CA PRO A 76 -2.89 25.90 1.90
C PRO A 76 -2.54 25.49 3.33
N GLU A 77 -3.53 25.52 4.22
CA GLU A 77 -3.37 25.12 5.62
C GLU A 77 -3.03 23.64 5.75
N LEU A 78 -3.67 22.77 4.97
CA LEU A 78 -3.37 21.34 4.97
C LEU A 78 -1.98 21.05 4.38
N LYS A 79 -1.59 21.74 3.31
CA LYS A 79 -0.24 21.61 2.73
C LYS A 79 0.83 22.02 3.73
N ALA A 80 0.63 23.13 4.45
CA ALA A 80 1.53 23.56 5.53
C ALA A 80 1.60 22.53 6.68
N ALA A 81 0.45 21.98 7.08
CA ALA A 81 0.39 20.95 8.12
C ALA A 81 1.06 19.64 7.68
N VAL A 82 0.91 19.23 6.42
CA VAL A 82 1.63 18.07 5.85
C VAL A 82 3.15 18.31 5.86
N ALA A 83 3.61 19.49 5.48
CA ALA A 83 5.04 19.82 5.54
C ALA A 83 5.58 19.77 6.98
N ALA A 84 4.84 20.33 7.94
CA ALA A 84 5.21 20.27 9.36
C ALA A 84 5.20 18.83 9.91
N LYS A 85 4.20 18.03 9.56
CA LYS A 85 4.11 16.61 9.90
C LYS A 85 5.30 15.83 9.32
N THR A 86 5.65 16.06 8.05
CA THR A 86 6.76 15.38 7.39
C THR A 86 8.08 15.66 8.11
N LEU A 87 8.33 16.91 8.51
CA LEU A 87 9.50 17.25 9.32
C LEU A 87 9.47 16.57 10.69
N ARG A 88 8.31 16.58 11.37
CA ARG A 88 8.15 15.97 12.71
C ARG A 88 8.39 14.45 12.71
N ASP A 89 7.81 13.75 11.74
CA ASP A 89 7.69 12.29 11.75
C ASP A 89 8.85 11.59 11.04
N SER A 90 9.40 12.19 9.98
CA SER A 90 10.49 11.60 9.19
C SER A 90 11.78 12.43 9.17
N GLY A 91 11.76 13.68 9.64
CA GLY A 91 12.90 14.58 9.56
C GLY A 91 13.09 15.23 8.18
N TYR A 92 12.21 14.96 7.21
CA TYR A 92 12.30 15.52 5.87
C TYR A 92 11.71 16.94 5.81
N THR A 93 12.58 17.92 5.53
CA THR A 93 12.17 19.33 5.41
C THR A 93 11.66 19.62 4.01
N VAL A 94 10.42 20.06 3.88
CA VAL A 94 9.79 20.40 2.61
C VAL A 94 9.03 21.72 2.69
N ASP A 95 8.96 22.44 1.59
CA ASP A 95 8.13 23.64 1.46
C ASP A 95 6.68 23.25 1.11
N PRO A 96 5.63 23.91 1.64
CA PRO A 96 4.24 23.60 1.27
C PRO A 96 3.95 23.63 -0.25
N SER A 97 4.73 24.35 -1.05
CA SER A 97 4.61 24.32 -2.52
C SER A 97 5.08 23.01 -3.15
N GLN A 98 5.81 22.18 -2.42
CA GLN A 98 6.23 20.83 -2.80
C GLN A 98 5.20 19.75 -2.43
N VAL A 99 4.04 20.11 -1.90
CA VAL A 99 2.98 19.20 -1.50
C VAL A 99 1.78 19.33 -2.42
N LEU A 100 1.26 18.19 -2.91
CA LEU A 100 -0.02 18.08 -3.62
C LEU A 100 -0.94 17.16 -2.85
N ILE A 101 -2.10 17.65 -2.42
CA ILE A 101 -3.15 16.86 -1.75
C ILE A 101 -3.96 16.11 -2.81
N THR A 102 -4.18 14.81 -2.58
CA THR A 102 -4.81 13.88 -3.53
C THR A 102 -5.95 13.08 -2.90
N ASN A 103 -6.79 12.44 -3.72
CA ASN A 103 -7.84 11.52 -3.25
C ASN A 103 -7.25 10.17 -2.79
N GLY A 104 -6.46 10.21 -1.72
CA GLY A 104 -5.69 9.11 -1.16
C GLY A 104 -4.38 8.83 -1.91
N GLY A 105 -3.51 7.99 -1.33
CA GLY A 105 -2.22 7.62 -1.91
C GLY A 105 -2.32 7.01 -3.31
N LYS A 106 -3.44 6.33 -3.63
CA LYS A 106 -3.65 5.75 -4.97
C LYS A 106 -3.66 6.82 -6.07
N GLN A 107 -4.29 7.96 -5.85
CA GLN A 107 -4.24 9.07 -6.81
C GLN A 107 -2.87 9.73 -6.81
N ALA A 108 -2.19 9.82 -5.66
CA ALA A 108 -0.82 10.34 -5.59
C ALA A 108 0.13 9.51 -6.49
N LEU A 109 0.06 8.18 -6.41
CA LEU A 109 0.83 7.28 -7.28
C LEU A 109 0.50 7.46 -8.76
N TYR A 110 -0.79 7.50 -9.10
CA TYR A 110 -1.19 7.73 -10.50
C TYR A 110 -0.66 9.08 -11.01
N ASN A 111 -0.81 10.14 -10.22
CA ASN A 111 -0.32 11.47 -10.58
C ASN A 111 1.21 11.49 -10.74
N ALA A 112 1.95 10.80 -9.86
CA ALA A 112 3.40 10.68 -9.93
C ALA A 112 3.82 9.99 -11.23
N PHE A 113 3.29 8.80 -11.52
CA PHE A 113 3.65 8.06 -12.74
C PHE A 113 3.20 8.79 -14.01
N ALA A 114 1.98 9.33 -14.04
CA ALA A 114 1.49 10.07 -15.20
C ALA A 114 2.25 11.40 -15.46
N THR A 115 2.93 11.92 -14.44
CA THR A 115 3.79 13.11 -14.58
C THR A 115 5.21 12.76 -15.02
N LEU A 116 5.72 11.60 -14.58
CA LEU A 116 7.12 11.21 -14.77
C LEU A 116 7.35 10.35 -16.02
N LEU A 117 6.36 9.56 -16.45
CA LEU A 117 6.56 8.51 -17.46
C LEU A 117 6.07 8.95 -18.85
N ASP A 118 6.90 8.66 -19.84
CA ASP A 118 6.55 8.60 -21.23
C ASP A 118 6.28 7.14 -21.68
N PRO A 119 5.59 6.92 -22.80
CA PRO A 119 5.37 5.55 -23.31
C PRO A 119 6.67 4.78 -23.53
N GLY A 120 6.80 3.64 -22.85
CA GLY A 120 7.98 2.77 -22.93
C GLY A 120 9.02 2.99 -21.83
N ASP A 121 8.88 4.02 -21.00
CA ASP A 121 9.73 4.18 -19.80
C ASP A 121 9.50 3.01 -18.84
N GLU A 122 10.57 2.41 -18.34
CA GLU A 122 10.53 1.29 -17.43
C GLU A 122 10.56 1.74 -15.97
N VAL A 123 9.77 1.03 -15.15
CA VAL A 123 9.68 1.21 -13.71
C VAL A 123 10.11 -0.06 -13.01
N LEU A 124 11.22 -0.01 -12.27
CA LEU A 124 11.67 -1.11 -11.44
C LEU A 124 10.70 -1.28 -10.26
N LEU A 125 10.18 -2.49 -10.13
CA LEU A 125 9.16 -2.83 -9.15
C LEU A 125 9.56 -4.08 -8.37
N PRO A 126 10.16 -3.94 -7.16
CA PRO A 126 10.42 -5.06 -6.28
C PRO A 126 9.12 -5.83 -5.96
N ALA A 127 9.12 -7.14 -6.19
CA ALA A 127 8.02 -8.05 -5.89
C ALA A 127 8.38 -8.91 -4.66
N PRO A 128 7.41 -9.19 -3.77
CA PRO A 128 5.98 -8.89 -3.89
C PRO A 128 5.66 -7.40 -3.70
N TYR A 129 4.65 -6.93 -4.40
CA TYR A 129 4.24 -5.51 -4.45
C TYR A 129 2.72 -5.35 -4.26
N TRP A 130 2.27 -4.18 -3.84
CA TRP A 130 0.84 -3.87 -3.84
C TRP A 130 0.28 -3.82 -5.26
N THR A 131 -0.83 -4.50 -5.48
CA THR A 131 -1.49 -4.72 -6.78
C THR A 131 -1.73 -3.46 -7.62
N THR A 132 -1.70 -2.28 -7.00
CA THR A 132 -1.93 -1.00 -7.69
C THR A 132 -0.71 -0.50 -8.46
N TYR A 133 0.53 -0.81 -8.03
CA TYR A 133 1.71 -0.22 -8.66
C TYR A 133 1.83 -0.58 -10.14
N PRO A 134 1.80 -1.86 -10.56
CA PRO A 134 1.93 -2.18 -11.98
C PRO A 134 0.81 -1.59 -12.82
N GLU A 135 -0.41 -1.54 -12.30
CA GLU A 135 -1.56 -0.97 -13.02
C GLU A 135 -1.45 0.56 -13.17
N ALA A 136 -1.00 1.27 -12.14
CA ALA A 136 -0.77 2.71 -12.21
C ALA A 136 0.35 3.07 -13.20
N VAL A 137 1.42 2.25 -13.26
CA VAL A 137 2.49 2.39 -14.26
C VAL A 137 1.94 2.17 -15.67
N ARG A 138 1.19 1.09 -15.92
CA ARG A 138 0.57 0.81 -17.22
C ARG A 138 -0.42 1.90 -17.64
N LEU A 139 -1.22 2.41 -16.71
CA LEU A 139 -2.14 3.54 -16.97
C LEU A 139 -1.40 4.80 -17.41
N ALA A 140 -0.21 5.03 -16.90
CA ALA A 140 0.66 6.15 -17.28
C ALA A 140 1.42 5.90 -18.59
N GLY A 141 1.35 4.71 -19.18
CA GLY A 141 2.05 4.32 -20.40
C GLY A 141 3.43 3.70 -20.17
N GLY A 142 3.86 3.57 -18.93
CA GLY A 142 5.12 2.92 -18.55
C GLY A 142 5.04 1.40 -18.55
N VAL A 143 6.19 0.77 -18.40
CA VAL A 143 6.37 -0.69 -18.36
C VAL A 143 6.87 -1.10 -16.97
N PRO A 144 6.07 -1.82 -16.15
CA PRO A 144 6.56 -2.35 -14.89
C PRO A 144 7.56 -3.49 -15.15
N VAL A 145 8.73 -3.42 -14.52
CA VAL A 145 9.81 -4.42 -14.57
C VAL A 145 9.97 -5.01 -13.18
N GLU A 146 9.52 -6.25 -13.00
CA GLU A 146 9.46 -6.91 -11.71
C GLU A 146 10.84 -7.42 -11.28
N ILE A 147 11.18 -7.23 -10.00
CA ILE A 147 12.39 -7.75 -9.36
C ILE A 147 11.96 -8.71 -8.26
N MET A 148 12.14 -10.01 -8.51
CA MET A 148 11.67 -11.05 -7.60
C MET A 148 12.49 -11.07 -6.32
N THR A 149 11.80 -11.09 -5.18
CA THR A 149 12.36 -11.36 -3.86
C THR A 149 11.55 -12.45 -3.15
N ASP A 150 12.10 -13.02 -2.12
CA ASP A 150 11.48 -14.12 -1.36
C ASP A 150 11.86 -14.07 0.13
N GLU A 151 11.43 -15.09 0.88
CA GLU A 151 11.72 -15.22 2.30
C GLU A 151 13.21 -15.25 2.63
N SER A 152 14.07 -15.74 1.74
CA SER A 152 15.53 -15.82 1.98
C SER A 152 16.18 -14.43 2.04
N THR A 153 15.57 -13.44 1.37
CA THR A 153 16.01 -12.03 1.40
C THR A 153 15.16 -11.18 2.35
N GLY A 154 14.23 -11.79 3.09
CA GLY A 154 13.23 -11.09 3.89
C GLY A 154 12.32 -10.19 3.02
N PHE A 155 12.09 -10.58 1.77
CA PHE A 155 11.32 -9.82 0.77
C PHE A 155 11.89 -8.42 0.48
N ARG A 156 13.20 -8.21 0.67
CA ARG A 156 13.90 -6.96 0.36
C ARG A 156 14.79 -7.14 -0.86
N THR A 157 14.76 -6.18 -1.76
CA THR A 157 15.64 -6.16 -2.92
C THR A 157 17.02 -5.59 -2.54
N SER A 158 18.05 -6.08 -3.18
CA SER A 158 19.42 -5.60 -3.05
C SER A 158 19.83 -4.71 -4.22
N VAL A 159 20.85 -3.88 -4.02
CA VAL A 159 21.48 -3.09 -5.09
C VAL A 159 21.94 -3.98 -6.24
N ALA A 160 22.45 -5.18 -5.95
CA ALA A 160 22.89 -6.11 -6.99
C ALA A 160 21.73 -6.59 -7.89
N GLN A 161 20.55 -6.86 -7.32
CA GLN A 161 19.37 -7.22 -8.09
C GLN A 161 18.84 -6.05 -8.92
N LEU A 162 18.86 -4.84 -8.36
CA LEU A 162 18.48 -3.60 -9.06
C LEU A 162 19.40 -3.36 -10.25
N ASP A 163 20.71 -3.46 -10.06
CA ASP A 163 21.72 -3.23 -11.10
C ASP A 163 21.64 -4.28 -12.22
N ALA A 164 21.37 -5.53 -11.88
CA ALA A 164 21.19 -6.62 -12.85
C ALA A 164 19.93 -6.46 -13.73
N THR A 165 18.92 -5.69 -13.26
CA THR A 165 17.64 -5.49 -13.95
C THR A 165 17.63 -4.17 -14.73
N LEU A 166 18.60 -3.29 -14.50
CA LEU A 166 18.69 -1.96 -15.12
C LEU A 166 18.82 -2.06 -16.65
N THR A 167 18.03 -1.26 -17.37
CA THR A 167 18.14 -1.09 -18.82
C THR A 167 18.27 0.41 -19.19
N PRO A 168 18.58 0.73 -20.46
CA PRO A 168 18.58 2.12 -20.91
C PRO A 168 17.21 2.82 -20.84
N ASN A 169 16.11 2.07 -20.72
CA ASN A 169 14.76 2.60 -20.62
C ASN A 169 14.31 2.78 -19.17
N THR A 170 15.08 2.30 -18.22
CA THR A 170 14.75 2.41 -16.78
C THR A 170 14.79 3.87 -16.34
N LYS A 171 13.67 4.35 -15.80
CA LYS A 171 13.50 5.75 -15.39
C LYS A 171 13.15 5.91 -13.92
N VAL A 172 12.37 4.97 -13.36
CA VAL A 172 11.83 5.07 -11.99
C VAL A 172 12.08 3.78 -11.23
N LEU A 173 12.42 3.91 -9.94
CA LEU A 173 12.35 2.85 -8.95
C LEU A 173 11.14 3.12 -8.03
N VAL A 174 10.28 2.12 -7.83
CA VAL A 174 9.28 2.12 -6.75
C VAL A 174 9.92 1.53 -5.50
N PHE A 175 9.93 2.29 -4.42
CA PHE A 175 10.47 1.88 -3.13
C PHE A 175 9.35 1.93 -2.08
N VAL A 176 9.18 0.85 -1.30
CA VAL A 176 8.08 0.73 -0.33
C VAL A 176 8.60 0.19 0.99
N SER A 177 8.56 1.00 2.04
CA SER A 177 8.94 0.59 3.39
C SER A 177 8.16 1.41 4.42
N PRO A 178 7.41 0.73 5.33
CA PRO A 178 7.06 -0.69 5.39
C PRO A 178 6.22 -1.18 4.21
N SER A 179 6.38 -2.45 3.83
CA SER A 179 5.80 -3.02 2.60
C SER A 179 4.40 -3.62 2.80
N ASN A 180 3.55 -3.47 1.82
CA ASN A 180 2.38 -4.29 1.55
C ASN A 180 2.69 -5.14 0.28
N PRO A 181 2.72 -6.48 0.35
CA PRO A 181 1.99 -7.36 1.28
C PRO A 181 2.80 -7.91 2.47
N THR A 182 4.11 -7.74 2.53
CA THR A 182 5.00 -8.56 3.37
C THR A 182 5.18 -8.05 4.80
N GLY A 183 4.96 -6.75 5.03
CA GLY A 183 5.34 -6.10 6.27
C GLY A 183 6.85 -5.94 6.46
N ALA A 184 7.65 -6.18 5.42
CA ALA A 184 9.10 -5.97 5.46
C ALA A 184 9.44 -4.48 5.64
N VAL A 185 10.47 -4.21 6.44
CA VAL A 185 11.03 -2.89 6.65
C VAL A 185 12.50 -2.92 6.24
N TYR A 186 12.91 -2.00 5.40
CA TYR A 186 14.32 -1.86 5.03
C TYR A 186 15.07 -1.16 6.16
N SER A 187 16.25 -1.68 6.50
CA SER A 187 17.14 -1.02 7.45
C SER A 187 17.66 0.31 6.89
N PRO A 188 18.07 1.26 7.75
CA PRO A 188 18.65 2.53 7.30
C PRO A 188 19.81 2.34 6.30
N ALA A 189 20.66 1.34 6.53
CA ALA A 189 21.78 1.03 5.63
C ALA A 189 21.33 0.53 4.24
N GLU A 190 20.28 -0.29 4.18
CA GLU A 190 19.69 -0.74 2.91
C GLU A 190 19.01 0.43 2.16
N VAL A 191 18.28 1.29 2.90
CA VAL A 191 17.64 2.50 2.33
C VAL A 191 18.70 3.43 1.74
N GLU A 192 19.79 3.70 2.48
CA GLU A 192 20.91 4.53 2.04
C GLU A 192 21.58 3.94 0.79
N ALA A 193 21.92 2.64 0.81
CA ALA A 193 22.58 1.98 -0.31
C ALA A 193 21.74 2.01 -1.59
N ILE A 194 20.43 1.77 -1.49
CA ILE A 194 19.50 1.83 -2.64
C ILE A 194 19.35 3.27 -3.14
N GLY A 195 19.25 4.22 -2.21
CA GLY A 195 19.13 5.64 -2.57
C GLY A 195 20.37 6.18 -3.27
N GLN A 196 21.58 5.87 -2.78
CA GLN A 196 22.84 6.23 -3.41
C GLN A 196 22.97 5.60 -4.81
N TRP A 197 22.60 4.32 -4.94
CA TRP A 197 22.56 3.66 -6.25
C TRP A 197 21.62 4.38 -7.22
N ALA A 198 20.42 4.79 -6.78
CA ALA A 198 19.48 5.53 -7.62
C ALA A 198 20.05 6.89 -8.07
N VAL A 199 20.79 7.59 -7.19
CA VAL A 199 21.52 8.83 -7.52
C VAL A 199 22.57 8.54 -8.60
N GLU A 200 23.42 7.53 -8.42
CA GLU A 200 24.48 7.16 -9.36
C GLU A 200 23.92 6.81 -10.75
N LYS A 201 22.76 6.13 -10.81
CA LYS A 201 22.10 5.78 -12.08
C LYS A 201 21.24 6.89 -12.64
N GLY A 202 21.06 7.98 -11.89
CA GLY A 202 20.24 9.14 -12.30
C GLY A 202 18.75 8.86 -12.38
N LEU A 203 18.25 7.87 -11.61
CA LEU A 203 16.85 7.44 -11.60
C LEU A 203 15.97 8.33 -10.72
N TRP A 204 14.69 8.33 -11.02
CA TRP A 204 13.65 8.78 -10.10
C TRP A 204 13.35 7.70 -9.08
N VAL A 205 13.02 8.11 -7.85
CA VAL A 205 12.45 7.23 -6.83
C VAL A 205 11.05 7.70 -6.49
N VAL A 206 10.07 6.79 -6.57
CA VAL A 206 8.74 6.97 -5.99
C VAL A 206 8.70 6.12 -4.73
N THR A 207 8.75 6.76 -3.55
CA THR A 207 8.70 6.07 -2.26
C THR A 207 7.29 6.15 -1.68
N ASP A 208 6.71 5.00 -1.30
CA ASP A 208 5.41 4.91 -0.62
C ASP A 208 5.65 4.66 0.87
N GLU A 209 5.33 5.67 1.68
CA GLU A 209 5.59 5.71 3.12
C GLU A 209 4.29 5.64 3.94
N ILE A 210 3.21 5.10 3.36
CA ILE A 210 1.86 5.11 3.97
C ILE A 210 1.79 4.37 5.31
N TYR A 211 2.76 3.48 5.61
CA TYR A 211 2.86 2.72 6.85
C TYR A 211 3.94 3.23 7.80
N GLU A 212 4.47 4.44 7.63
CA GLU A 212 5.59 5.01 8.40
C GLU A 212 5.46 4.89 9.93
N HIS A 213 4.25 4.97 10.48
CA HIS A 213 3.98 4.82 11.92
C HIS A 213 3.74 3.38 12.37
N LEU A 214 3.54 2.45 11.44
CA LEU A 214 3.23 1.06 11.73
C LEU A 214 4.49 0.21 11.56
N VAL A 215 5.45 0.40 12.46
CA VAL A 215 6.68 -0.38 12.60
C VAL A 215 6.74 -0.99 14.00
N TYR A 216 7.30 -2.19 14.13
CA TYR A 216 7.27 -3.00 15.35
C TYR A 216 8.65 -3.54 15.71
N GLY A 217 8.83 -3.93 16.98
CA GLY A 217 10.10 -4.45 17.48
C GLY A 217 11.22 -3.41 17.41
N ASP A 218 12.38 -3.83 16.93
CA ASP A 218 13.56 -2.99 16.76
C ASP A 218 13.65 -2.32 15.38
N ALA A 219 12.63 -2.51 14.52
CA ALA A 219 12.60 -1.90 13.20
C ALA A 219 12.36 -0.38 13.29
N GLU A 220 13.07 0.36 12.45
CA GLU A 220 12.97 1.82 12.36
C GLU A 220 12.49 2.23 10.97
N PHE A 221 11.48 3.09 10.92
CA PHE A 221 11.11 3.74 9.67
C PHE A 221 12.12 4.82 9.33
N THR A 222 12.55 4.83 8.08
CA THR A 222 13.46 5.86 7.56
C THR A 222 13.00 6.32 6.18
N SER A 223 12.83 7.63 6.02
CA SER A 223 12.51 8.22 4.72
C SER A 223 13.78 8.36 3.86
N MET A 224 13.75 7.83 2.65
CA MET A 224 14.94 7.78 1.77
C MET A 224 15.54 9.16 1.48
N PRO A 225 14.79 10.23 1.15
CA PRO A 225 15.37 11.55 0.89
C PRO A 225 16.00 12.22 2.13
N VAL A 226 15.82 11.67 3.33
CA VAL A 226 16.50 12.12 4.55
C VAL A 226 17.90 11.54 4.63
N LEU A 227 18.05 10.25 4.32
CA LEU A 227 19.37 9.59 4.30
C LEU A 227 20.19 9.96 3.06
N VAL A 228 19.53 10.21 1.95
CA VAL A 228 20.15 10.53 0.66
C VAL A 228 19.58 11.85 0.14
N PRO A 229 20.04 13.00 0.68
CA PRO A 229 19.52 14.32 0.30
C PRO A 229 19.70 14.66 -1.19
N GLU A 230 20.66 14.04 -1.87
CA GLU A 230 20.92 14.18 -3.30
C GLU A 230 19.72 13.72 -4.15
N LEU A 231 18.87 12.85 -3.61
CA LEU A 231 17.63 12.43 -4.26
C LEU A 231 16.52 13.48 -4.25
N ALA A 232 16.64 14.57 -3.48
CA ALA A 232 15.53 15.52 -3.29
C ALA A 232 14.93 16.05 -4.61
N ASP A 233 15.76 16.20 -5.66
CA ASP A 233 15.33 16.66 -6.99
C ASP A 233 14.79 15.52 -7.89
N LYS A 234 14.85 14.27 -7.46
CA LYS A 234 14.37 13.08 -8.19
C LYS A 234 13.61 12.10 -7.31
N CYS A 235 13.05 12.57 -6.20
CA CYS A 235 12.22 11.75 -5.31
C CYS A 235 10.80 12.29 -5.24
N VAL A 236 9.84 11.36 -5.29
CA VAL A 236 8.44 11.62 -4.98
C VAL A 236 8.05 10.76 -3.80
N VAL A 237 7.74 11.39 -2.67
CA VAL A 237 7.21 10.72 -1.49
C VAL A 237 5.69 10.67 -1.55
N VAL A 238 5.11 9.50 -1.42
CA VAL A 238 3.66 9.27 -1.35
C VAL A 238 3.28 8.85 0.05
N ASN A 239 2.25 9.50 0.60
CA ASN A 239 1.76 9.18 1.93
C ASN A 239 0.29 9.61 2.08
N GLY A 240 -0.31 9.47 3.26
CA GLY A 240 -1.69 9.87 3.52
C GLY A 240 -2.19 9.53 4.92
N VAL A 241 -3.43 9.90 5.20
CA VAL A 241 -4.07 9.66 6.51
C VAL A 241 -4.69 8.27 6.65
N ALA A 242 -4.76 7.50 5.56
CA ALA A 242 -5.60 6.31 5.47
C ALA A 242 -5.26 5.22 6.49
N LYS A 243 -3.95 4.99 6.77
CA LYS A 243 -3.49 3.89 7.62
C LYS A 243 -3.21 4.36 9.03
N THR A 244 -2.42 5.42 9.15
CA THR A 244 -2.04 6.01 10.44
C THR A 244 -3.25 6.43 11.29
N PHE A 245 -4.29 6.98 10.67
CA PHE A 245 -5.44 7.52 11.39
C PHE A 245 -6.76 6.76 11.15
N ALA A 246 -6.70 5.53 10.63
CA ALA A 246 -7.89 4.74 10.29
C ALA A 246 -8.90 5.53 9.42
N MET A 247 -8.39 6.17 8.37
CA MET A 247 -9.15 7.09 7.51
C MET A 247 -9.24 6.61 6.06
N THR A 248 -9.35 5.32 5.82
CA THR A 248 -9.36 4.76 4.46
C THR A 248 -10.52 5.29 3.61
N GLY A 249 -11.71 5.45 4.22
CA GLY A 249 -12.92 5.94 3.58
C GLY A 249 -12.92 7.45 3.31
N TRP A 250 -12.07 8.24 3.97
CA TRP A 250 -11.99 9.70 3.80
C TRP A 250 -11.30 10.14 2.53
N ARG A 251 -10.49 9.27 1.93
CA ARG A 251 -9.82 9.50 0.64
C ARG A 251 -8.92 10.73 0.63
N VAL A 252 -8.02 10.87 1.60
CA VAL A 252 -6.99 11.93 1.62
C VAL A 252 -5.60 11.33 1.69
N GLY A 253 -4.75 11.76 0.79
CA GLY A 253 -3.33 11.48 0.72
C GLY A 253 -2.61 12.64 0.09
N TRP A 254 -1.33 12.48 -0.14
CA TRP A 254 -0.51 13.50 -0.79
C TRP A 254 0.69 12.89 -1.50
N MET A 255 1.24 13.65 -2.43
CA MET A 255 2.59 13.46 -2.94
C MET A 255 3.46 14.69 -2.61
N ILE A 256 4.71 14.44 -2.31
CA ILE A 256 5.73 15.46 -2.05
C ILE A 256 6.85 15.26 -3.08
N GLY A 257 7.33 16.34 -3.70
CA GLY A 257 8.40 16.23 -4.69
C GLY A 257 8.88 17.58 -5.17
N PRO A 258 9.72 17.62 -6.22
CA PRO A 258 10.20 18.87 -6.81
C PRO A 258 9.04 19.76 -7.27
N LYS A 259 9.21 21.09 -7.14
CA LYS A 259 8.14 22.07 -7.38
C LYS A 259 7.57 22.04 -8.80
N ASP A 260 8.38 21.75 -9.80
CA ASP A 260 7.98 21.62 -11.20
C ASP A 260 7.13 20.36 -11.42
N VAL A 261 7.50 19.22 -10.82
CA VAL A 261 6.74 17.97 -10.82
C VAL A 261 5.39 18.16 -10.11
N ILE A 262 5.39 18.78 -8.93
CA ILE A 262 4.16 19.07 -8.18
C ILE A 262 3.25 20.02 -8.98
N LYS A 263 3.81 21.01 -9.67
CA LYS A 263 3.04 21.90 -10.55
C LYS A 263 2.41 21.13 -11.72
N ALA A 264 3.16 20.25 -12.38
CA ALA A 264 2.67 19.45 -13.49
C ALA A 264 1.57 18.47 -13.02
N ALA A 265 1.79 17.77 -11.90
CA ALA A 265 0.79 16.89 -11.29
C ALA A 265 -0.48 17.65 -10.84
N THR A 266 -0.34 18.88 -10.33
CA THR A 266 -1.48 19.74 -10.00
C THR A 266 -2.30 20.11 -11.23
N ASN A 267 -1.64 20.40 -12.36
CA ASN A 267 -2.33 20.67 -13.63
C ASN A 267 -3.09 19.42 -14.09
N LEU A 268 -2.48 18.24 -14.04
CA LEU A 268 -3.15 16.98 -14.33
C LEU A 268 -4.39 16.80 -13.44
N GLN A 269 -4.23 16.95 -12.12
CA GLN A 269 -5.31 16.79 -11.14
C GLN A 269 -6.46 17.79 -11.37
N SER A 270 -6.15 19.03 -11.75
CA SER A 270 -7.16 20.06 -12.00
C SER A 270 -8.13 19.70 -13.14
N HIS A 271 -7.66 18.90 -14.11
CA HIS A 271 -8.46 18.43 -15.24
C HIS A 271 -9.05 17.02 -15.01
N ALA A 272 -8.48 16.23 -14.09
CA ALA A 272 -8.94 14.88 -13.80
C ALA A 272 -10.04 14.84 -12.74
N THR A 273 -9.79 15.43 -11.56
CA THR A 273 -10.67 15.31 -10.38
C THR A 273 -10.95 16.64 -9.69
N SER A 274 -10.22 17.73 -10.02
CA SER A 274 -10.21 18.98 -9.26
C SER A 274 -9.70 18.77 -7.82
N ASN A 275 -10.12 19.62 -6.86
CA ASN A 275 -9.71 19.50 -5.46
C ASN A 275 -10.32 18.28 -4.76
N VAL A 276 -9.63 17.77 -3.76
CA VAL A 276 -10.16 16.78 -2.79
C VAL A 276 -11.33 17.42 -2.03
N SER A 277 -12.29 16.59 -1.58
CA SER A 277 -13.41 17.04 -0.72
C SER A 277 -12.89 17.93 0.42
N ASN A 278 -13.44 19.14 0.54
CA ASN A 278 -12.99 20.11 1.56
C ASN A 278 -13.23 19.57 2.98
N VAL A 279 -14.37 18.91 3.23
CA VAL A 279 -14.67 18.29 4.52
C VAL A 279 -13.61 17.23 4.86
N ALA A 280 -13.23 16.41 3.88
CA ALA A 280 -12.17 15.41 4.08
C ALA A 280 -10.79 16.08 4.30
N GLN A 281 -10.50 17.19 3.63
CA GLN A 281 -9.26 17.93 3.84
C GLN A 281 -9.19 18.56 5.24
N ILE A 282 -10.30 19.07 5.79
CA ILE A 282 -10.37 19.59 7.16
C ILE A 282 -10.20 18.46 8.19
N ALA A 283 -10.81 17.30 7.95
CA ALA A 283 -10.58 16.12 8.77
C ALA A 283 -9.08 15.70 8.74
N ALA A 284 -8.47 15.69 7.56
CA ALA A 284 -7.06 15.37 7.41
C ALA A 284 -6.16 16.42 8.08
N LEU A 285 -6.51 17.71 8.02
CA LEU A 285 -5.81 18.77 8.73
C LEU A 285 -5.82 18.53 10.25
N ALA A 286 -6.98 18.17 10.81
CA ALA A 286 -7.09 17.80 12.22
C ALA A 286 -6.21 16.59 12.55
N ALA A 287 -6.22 15.55 11.69
CA ALA A 287 -5.42 14.35 11.87
C ALA A 287 -3.91 14.63 11.92
N VAL A 288 -3.37 15.31 10.90
CA VAL A 288 -1.92 15.55 10.81
C VAL A 288 -1.39 16.58 11.80
N SER A 289 -2.29 17.45 12.32
CA SER A 289 -1.96 18.47 13.33
C SER A 289 -2.18 17.98 14.76
N GLY A 290 -2.88 16.86 14.95
CA GLY A 290 -3.15 16.24 16.24
C GLY A 290 -1.96 15.48 16.82
N ASP A 291 -2.17 14.93 18.00
CA ASP A 291 -1.22 13.99 18.60
C ASP A 291 -1.35 12.59 18.02
N LEU A 292 -0.42 11.70 18.36
CA LEU A 292 -0.37 10.32 17.87
C LEU A 292 -0.89 9.28 18.88
N SER A 293 -1.58 9.71 19.96
CA SER A 293 -2.02 8.80 21.04
C SER A 293 -2.91 7.66 20.52
N ALA A 294 -3.90 8.00 19.68
CA ALA A 294 -4.77 7.00 19.06
C ALA A 294 -4.00 6.05 18.10
N VAL A 295 -2.95 6.54 17.48
CA VAL A 295 -2.06 5.74 16.61
C VAL A 295 -1.28 4.73 17.45
N GLU A 296 -0.73 5.16 18.58
CA GLU A 296 0.00 4.28 19.51
C GLU A 296 -0.91 3.21 20.12
N GLU A 297 -2.15 3.54 20.51
CA GLU A 297 -3.13 2.57 20.98
C GLU A 297 -3.43 1.49 19.93
N MET A 298 -3.65 1.91 18.69
CA MET A 298 -3.89 1.01 17.55
C MET A 298 -2.66 0.13 17.27
N LYS A 299 -1.46 0.71 17.33
CA LYS A 299 -0.18 0.01 17.14
C LYS A 299 0.07 -1.07 18.19
N VAL A 300 -0.29 -0.84 19.45
CA VAL A 300 -0.23 -1.86 20.53
C VAL A 300 -1.10 -3.06 20.18
N ALA A 301 -2.33 -2.85 19.71
CA ALA A 301 -3.21 -3.93 19.30
C ALA A 301 -2.67 -4.70 18.08
N PHE A 302 -2.19 -3.99 17.06
CA PHE A 302 -1.59 -4.60 15.89
C PHE A 302 -0.34 -5.41 16.23
N ASN A 303 0.53 -4.93 17.11
CA ASN A 303 1.72 -5.67 17.51
C ASN A 303 1.37 -6.99 18.22
N ARG A 304 0.38 -6.98 19.13
CA ARG A 304 -0.12 -8.19 19.77
C ARG A 304 -0.66 -9.20 18.75
N ARG A 305 -1.50 -8.73 17.81
CA ARG A 305 -2.10 -9.56 16.75
C ARG A 305 -1.05 -10.09 15.78
N ARG A 306 -0.04 -9.31 15.46
CA ARG A 306 1.12 -9.67 14.65
C ARG A 306 1.83 -10.90 15.20
N LEU A 307 2.18 -10.86 16.47
CA LEU A 307 2.86 -11.97 17.16
C LEU A 307 1.95 -13.21 17.24
N LEU A 308 0.67 -13.03 17.55
CA LEU A 308 -0.28 -14.11 17.66
C LEU A 308 -0.51 -14.82 16.32
N ILE A 309 -0.82 -14.08 15.26
CA ILE A 309 -1.09 -14.68 13.94
C ILE A 309 0.13 -15.41 13.39
N THR A 310 1.33 -14.84 13.57
CA THR A 310 2.59 -15.45 13.12
C THR A 310 2.84 -16.77 13.87
N SER A 311 2.67 -16.79 15.19
CA SER A 311 2.81 -18.01 15.99
C SER A 311 1.82 -19.08 15.55
N MET A 312 0.53 -18.76 15.43
CA MET A 312 -0.52 -19.72 15.08
C MET A 312 -0.35 -20.29 13.66
N LEU A 313 0.11 -19.47 12.68
CA LEU A 313 0.35 -19.94 11.32
C LEU A 313 1.55 -20.88 11.25
N ASN A 314 2.61 -20.63 12.00
CA ASN A 314 3.80 -21.48 12.04
C ASN A 314 3.56 -22.84 12.76
N GLU A 315 2.40 -23.06 13.39
CA GLU A 315 1.98 -24.36 13.89
C GLU A 315 1.40 -25.28 12.78
N ILE A 316 1.22 -24.76 11.56
CA ILE A 316 0.68 -25.52 10.43
C ILE A 316 1.84 -26.09 9.60
N ASP A 317 1.94 -27.42 9.52
CA ASP A 317 2.96 -28.09 8.71
C ASP A 317 2.86 -27.72 7.21
N GLY A 318 3.90 -27.08 6.69
CA GLY A 318 3.95 -26.62 5.30
C GLY A 318 3.66 -25.14 5.11
N ILE A 319 3.43 -24.40 6.20
CA ILE A 319 3.41 -22.94 6.23
C ILE A 319 4.70 -22.43 6.88
N GLU A 320 5.31 -21.41 6.25
CA GLU A 320 6.42 -20.66 6.80
C GLU A 320 6.04 -19.18 6.81
N CYS A 321 5.82 -18.62 8.00
CA CYS A 321 5.39 -17.26 8.20
C CYS A 321 6.50 -16.44 8.90
N PRO A 322 7.30 -15.66 8.17
CA PRO A 322 8.20 -14.70 8.78
C PRO A 322 7.43 -13.68 9.59
N GLU A 323 8.00 -13.24 10.72
CA GLU A 323 7.40 -12.20 11.53
C GLU A 323 7.57 -10.84 10.82
N PRO A 324 6.47 -10.13 10.47
CA PRO A 324 6.57 -8.85 9.79
C PRO A 324 7.05 -7.76 10.75
N GLU A 325 7.85 -6.83 10.24
CA GLU A 325 8.39 -5.70 11.01
C GLU A 325 7.53 -4.43 10.88
N GLY A 326 6.57 -4.42 9.93
CA GLY A 326 5.72 -3.26 9.71
C GLY A 326 4.36 -3.57 9.07
N ALA A 327 3.59 -2.52 8.81
CA ALA A 327 2.22 -2.58 8.28
C ALA A 327 1.26 -3.40 9.19
N PHE A 328 0.31 -4.12 8.64
CA PHE A 328 -0.61 -5.01 9.37
C PHE A 328 -0.95 -6.27 8.55
N TYR A 329 0.07 -6.83 7.90
CA TYR A 329 -0.05 -8.04 7.08
C TYR A 329 1.00 -9.07 7.48
N VAL A 330 0.63 -10.35 7.37
CA VAL A 330 1.57 -11.46 7.26
C VAL A 330 1.53 -12.01 5.84
N TYR A 331 2.66 -12.52 5.38
CA TYR A 331 2.82 -13.04 4.01
C TYR A 331 3.53 -14.41 4.03
N PRO A 332 2.85 -15.45 4.59
CA PRO A 332 3.43 -16.77 4.70
C PRO A 332 3.61 -17.45 3.35
N SER A 333 4.70 -18.22 3.23
CA SER A 333 4.87 -19.24 2.22
C SER A 333 3.90 -20.39 2.49
N VAL A 334 3.18 -20.79 1.44
CA VAL A 334 2.27 -21.97 1.45
C VAL A 334 2.74 -23.05 0.47
N LYS A 335 3.98 -22.93 -0.01
CA LYS A 335 4.60 -23.88 -0.96
C LYS A 335 4.53 -25.32 -0.45
N GLY A 336 4.67 -25.51 0.85
CA GLY A 336 4.59 -26.83 1.50
C GLY A 336 3.18 -27.45 1.54
N LEU A 337 2.13 -26.69 1.20
CA LEU A 337 0.74 -27.17 1.11
C LEU A 337 0.32 -27.52 -0.33
N LEU A 338 0.98 -26.93 -1.33
CA LEU A 338 0.61 -27.13 -2.73
C LEU A 338 0.85 -28.58 -3.17
N GLY A 339 -0.08 -29.10 -3.96
CA GLY A 339 -0.08 -30.49 -4.41
C GLY A 339 -0.52 -31.52 -3.38
N LYS A 340 -0.79 -31.12 -2.13
CA LYS A 340 -1.37 -32.00 -1.11
C LYS A 340 -2.90 -32.03 -1.18
N ALA A 341 -3.48 -33.13 -0.75
CA ALA A 341 -4.94 -33.29 -0.69
C ALA A 341 -5.49 -32.90 0.69
N PHE A 342 -6.45 -31.97 0.71
CA PHE A 342 -7.20 -31.58 1.91
C PHE A 342 -8.69 -31.80 1.65
N ASN A 343 -9.36 -32.59 2.49
CA ASN A 343 -10.75 -33.02 2.28
C ASN A 343 -11.01 -33.62 0.87
N GLY A 344 -10.00 -34.29 0.31
CA GLY A 344 -10.09 -34.89 -1.04
C GLY A 344 -9.91 -33.90 -2.21
N LYS A 345 -9.64 -32.63 -1.93
CA LYS A 345 -9.32 -31.58 -2.93
C LYS A 345 -7.84 -31.27 -2.92
N VAL A 346 -7.28 -30.95 -4.09
CA VAL A 346 -5.86 -30.58 -4.28
C VAL A 346 -5.80 -29.19 -4.87
N ALA A 347 -4.94 -28.35 -4.34
CA ALA A 347 -4.59 -27.05 -4.91
C ALA A 347 -3.13 -27.06 -5.35
N ASN A 348 -2.86 -26.64 -6.59
CA ASN A 348 -1.52 -26.62 -7.18
C ASN A 348 -0.92 -25.20 -7.23
N THR A 349 -1.75 -24.17 -7.02
CA THR A 349 -1.36 -22.76 -6.98
C THR A 349 -1.91 -22.12 -5.72
N SER A 350 -1.32 -20.99 -5.30
CA SER A 350 -1.83 -20.24 -4.15
C SER A 350 -3.22 -19.64 -4.43
N ALA A 351 -3.56 -19.37 -5.68
CA ALA A 351 -4.91 -18.96 -6.06
C ALA A 351 -5.94 -20.08 -5.85
N GLU A 352 -5.64 -21.30 -6.31
CA GLU A 352 -6.49 -22.48 -6.06
C GLU A 352 -6.58 -22.79 -4.56
N LEU A 353 -5.49 -22.61 -3.80
CA LEU A 353 -5.47 -22.80 -2.35
C LEU A 353 -6.36 -21.78 -1.63
N ALA A 354 -6.33 -20.52 -2.04
CA ALA A 354 -7.20 -19.48 -1.48
C ALA A 354 -8.69 -19.76 -1.72
N ASP A 355 -9.05 -20.26 -2.91
CA ASP A 355 -10.42 -20.71 -3.21
C ASP A 355 -10.81 -21.94 -2.37
N LEU A 356 -9.92 -22.93 -2.24
CA LEU A 356 -10.14 -24.12 -1.41
C LEU A 356 -10.37 -23.72 0.06
N ILE A 357 -9.55 -22.84 0.62
CA ILE A 357 -9.70 -22.33 1.98
C ILE A 357 -11.07 -21.66 2.17
N LEU A 358 -11.47 -20.80 1.22
CA LEU A 358 -12.75 -20.11 1.30
C LEU A 358 -13.93 -21.08 1.26
N ASP A 359 -13.86 -22.10 0.41
CA ASP A 359 -14.95 -23.05 0.21
C ASP A 359 -15.08 -24.04 1.38
N GLU A 360 -13.95 -24.53 1.92
CA GLU A 360 -13.94 -25.59 2.95
C GLU A 360 -14.11 -25.04 4.38
N VAL A 361 -13.52 -23.87 4.67
CA VAL A 361 -13.49 -23.35 6.06
C VAL A 361 -13.95 -21.91 6.20
N GLU A 362 -14.46 -21.31 5.11
CA GLU A 362 -15.05 -19.97 5.14
C GLU A 362 -14.08 -18.89 5.64
N VAL A 363 -12.81 -19.01 5.24
CA VAL A 363 -11.77 -18.02 5.47
C VAL A 363 -11.31 -17.41 4.13
N ALA A 364 -11.36 -16.10 4.01
CA ALA A 364 -10.94 -15.40 2.79
C ALA A 364 -9.52 -14.83 2.95
N VAL A 365 -8.59 -15.28 2.12
CA VAL A 365 -7.19 -14.82 2.06
C VAL A 365 -6.86 -14.32 0.64
N VAL A 366 -5.82 -13.53 0.47
CA VAL A 366 -5.41 -13.03 -0.86
C VAL A 366 -4.23 -13.86 -1.36
N PRO A 367 -4.32 -14.48 -2.54
CA PRO A 367 -3.24 -15.29 -3.09
C PRO A 367 -2.05 -14.45 -3.53
N GLY A 368 -0.85 -15.03 -3.48
CA GLY A 368 0.42 -14.39 -3.79
C GLY A 368 0.56 -13.95 -5.24
N GLU A 369 -0.13 -14.63 -6.17
CA GLU A 369 -0.21 -14.24 -7.58
C GLU A 369 -0.70 -12.80 -7.76
N ALA A 370 -1.56 -12.32 -6.88
CA ALA A 370 -2.03 -10.93 -6.86
C ALA A 370 -0.92 -9.90 -6.62
N PHE A 371 0.17 -10.33 -5.99
CA PHE A 371 1.31 -9.50 -5.61
C PHE A 371 2.59 -9.84 -6.42
N GLY A 372 2.44 -10.60 -7.51
CA GLY A 372 3.53 -11.01 -8.40
C GLY A 372 4.34 -12.23 -7.93
N THR A 373 4.02 -12.85 -6.79
CA THR A 373 4.80 -13.96 -6.22
C THR A 373 3.93 -15.17 -5.90
N PRO A 374 3.79 -16.16 -6.79
CA PRO A 374 3.09 -17.42 -6.50
C PRO A 374 3.70 -18.20 -5.34
N GLY A 375 2.88 -19.00 -4.64
CA GLY A 375 3.32 -19.83 -3.52
C GLY A 375 3.22 -19.17 -2.15
N TYR A 376 2.57 -18.02 -2.08
CA TYR A 376 2.31 -17.25 -0.86
C TYR A 376 0.83 -16.90 -0.73
N ILE A 377 0.43 -16.48 0.46
CA ILE A 377 -0.87 -15.84 0.71
C ILE A 377 -0.68 -14.63 1.61
N ARG A 378 -1.49 -13.58 1.41
CA ARG A 378 -1.52 -12.44 2.35
C ARG A 378 -2.72 -12.55 3.27
N LEU A 379 -2.46 -12.38 4.57
CA LEU A 379 -3.48 -12.19 5.59
C LEU A 379 -3.28 -10.84 6.29
N SER A 380 -4.35 -10.06 6.40
CA SER A 380 -4.37 -8.85 7.22
C SER A 380 -4.70 -9.23 8.66
N TYR A 381 -3.95 -8.72 9.64
CA TYR A 381 -4.31 -8.84 11.06
C TYR A 381 -5.00 -7.59 11.61
N ALA A 382 -5.45 -6.71 10.73
CA ALA A 382 -6.34 -5.60 11.07
C ALA A 382 -7.80 -6.08 11.11
N LEU A 383 -8.11 -6.94 12.08
CA LEU A 383 -9.46 -7.45 12.39
C LEU A 383 -9.54 -7.81 13.87
N GLY A 384 -10.75 -7.98 14.39
CA GLY A 384 -10.99 -8.31 15.80
C GLY A 384 -10.27 -9.58 16.25
N ASP A 385 -9.81 -9.61 17.50
CA ASP A 385 -9.02 -10.73 18.06
C ASP A 385 -9.77 -12.06 17.96
N GLU A 386 -11.09 -12.08 18.20
CA GLU A 386 -11.93 -13.29 18.11
C GLU A 386 -11.97 -13.85 16.69
N ASP A 387 -12.20 -12.98 15.69
CA ASP A 387 -12.21 -13.37 14.27
C ASP A 387 -10.82 -13.84 13.82
N LEU A 388 -9.75 -13.21 14.29
CA LEU A 388 -8.37 -13.60 13.98
C LEU A 388 -8.09 -15.03 14.48
N ILE A 389 -8.36 -15.29 15.77
CA ILE A 389 -8.13 -16.59 16.41
C ILE A 389 -8.98 -17.68 15.74
N GLU A 390 -10.26 -17.43 15.56
CA GLU A 390 -11.19 -18.38 14.93
C GLU A 390 -10.77 -18.68 13.49
N GLY A 391 -10.43 -17.65 12.69
CA GLY A 391 -10.02 -17.82 11.30
C GLY A 391 -8.77 -18.70 11.18
N ILE A 392 -7.71 -18.43 11.96
CA ILE A 392 -6.51 -19.26 11.92
C ILE A 392 -6.76 -20.67 12.49
N THR A 393 -7.60 -20.80 13.51
CA THR A 393 -8.01 -22.12 14.02
C THR A 393 -8.70 -22.97 12.96
N ARG A 394 -9.51 -22.36 12.09
CA ARG A 394 -10.11 -23.06 10.94
C ARG A 394 -9.06 -23.53 9.93
N LEU A 395 -8.04 -22.70 9.64
CA LEU A 395 -6.92 -23.10 8.79
C LEU A 395 -6.13 -24.26 9.41
N GLN A 396 -5.83 -24.20 10.71
CA GLN A 396 -5.15 -25.30 11.44
C GLN A 396 -5.94 -26.62 11.38
N LYS A 397 -7.27 -26.56 11.40
CA LYS A 397 -8.12 -27.76 11.27
C LYS A 397 -8.15 -28.31 9.85
N LEU A 398 -8.12 -27.43 8.83
CA LEU A 398 -8.14 -27.82 7.43
C LEU A 398 -6.84 -28.54 7.02
N PHE A 399 -5.71 -28.07 7.53
CA PHE A 399 -4.37 -28.52 7.11
C PHE A 399 -3.76 -29.60 8.04
N LYS A 400 -4.51 -30.09 9.01
CA LYS A 400 -4.16 -31.29 9.79
C LYS A 400 -4.41 -32.55 8.99
#